data_463558667a70ef8aeddd4db6c7bea31c
#
_entry.id   463558667a70ef8aeddd4db6c7bea31c
#
_cell.length_a   1.000
_cell.length_b   1.000
_cell.length_c   1.000
_cell.angle_alpha   90.00
_cell.angle_beta   90.00
_cell.angle_gamma   90.00
#
_symmetry.space_group_name_H-M   'P 1'
#
loop_
_entity.id
_entity.type
_entity.pdbx_description
1 polymer ?
#
loop_
_entity_poly.entity_id
_entity_poly.type
_entity_poly.pdbx_seq_one_letter_code
_entity_poly.pdbx_strand_id
1 'polypeptide(L)'
;MNNTATKSLVDCHVHLAALPDGDNGCYISPKMLKSPLFRFLFWKHGLSVDRPRDANEKYLEDLLVELRASKHVQKGVLLGMDGHYDSNGILSLEHTDLLVSNDYVLKAAKSHPNELLAGVPINPQRRDAVEEVHRCADADEREHRELSQA
;
A
#
# COMPACT_ATOMS: atom_id res chain seq x y z
N MET A 1 15.22 35.80 -17.27
CA MET A 1 14.19 35.11 -16.46
C MET A 1 14.64 33.66 -16.28
N ASN A 2 15.26 33.35 -15.14
CA ASN A 2 15.72 31.98 -14.85
C ASN A 2 14.49 31.13 -14.50
N ASN A 3 14.08 30.32 -15.45
CA ASN A 3 13.08 29.27 -15.23
C ASN A 3 13.78 28.11 -14.49
N THR A 4 13.92 28.22 -13.19
CA THR A 4 14.30 27.09 -12.33
C THR A 4 13.10 26.17 -12.27
N ALA A 5 13.02 25.21 -13.22
CA ALA A 5 12.10 24.10 -13.09
C ALA A 5 12.34 23.47 -11.71
N THR A 6 11.39 23.60 -10.82
CA THR A 6 11.41 22.94 -9.52
C THR A 6 11.48 21.45 -9.80
N LYS A 7 12.61 20.81 -9.45
CA LYS A 7 12.75 19.36 -9.58
C LYS A 7 11.69 18.71 -8.72
N SER A 8 10.77 18.00 -9.36
CA SER A 8 9.81 17.14 -8.69
C SER A 8 10.57 15.98 -8.05
N LEU A 9 10.41 15.80 -6.74
CA LEU A 9 10.96 14.67 -6.00
C LEU A 9 9.88 13.62 -5.79
N VAL A 10 10.29 12.37 -5.78
CA VAL A 10 9.44 11.22 -5.48
C VAL A 10 9.96 10.59 -4.19
N ASP A 11 9.09 10.41 -3.21
CA ASP A 11 9.38 9.58 -2.03
C ASP A 11 9.21 8.11 -2.43
N CYS A 12 10.31 7.37 -2.47
CA CYS A 12 10.31 5.98 -2.89
C CYS A 12 9.99 4.98 -1.75
N HIS A 13 9.63 5.46 -0.56
CA HIS A 13 9.46 4.58 0.60
C HIS A 13 8.28 5.01 1.50
N VAL A 14 7.07 4.90 0.97
CA VAL A 14 5.84 5.25 1.69
C VAL A 14 5.08 3.97 2.03
N HIS A 15 5.09 3.56 3.30
CA HIS A 15 4.36 2.38 3.73
C HIS A 15 2.86 2.59 3.72
N LEU A 16 2.15 1.71 3.00
CA LEU A 16 0.70 1.60 3.06
C LEU A 16 0.34 0.55 4.11
N ALA A 17 -0.53 0.91 5.05
CA ALA A 17 -1.12 -0.03 5.99
C ALA A 17 -2.63 -0.14 5.75
N ALA A 18 -3.19 -1.32 5.97
CA ALA A 18 -4.62 -1.54 5.86
C ALA A 18 -5.11 -2.60 6.84
N LEU A 19 -6.30 -2.37 7.39
CA LEU A 19 -7.05 -3.39 8.11
C LEU A 19 -7.76 -4.32 7.11
N PRO A 20 -7.90 -5.61 7.41
CA PRO A 20 -8.74 -6.50 6.63
C PRO A 20 -10.20 -6.04 6.70
N ASP A 21 -10.85 -5.85 5.55
CA ASP A 21 -12.25 -5.41 5.44
C ASP A 21 -13.17 -6.44 4.76
N GLY A 22 -12.64 -7.62 4.50
CA GLY A 22 -13.31 -8.74 3.84
C GLY A 22 -13.07 -8.80 2.33
N ASP A 23 -12.72 -7.67 1.69
CA ASP A 23 -12.59 -7.57 0.23
C ASP A 23 -11.20 -7.16 -0.25
N ASN A 24 -10.36 -6.61 0.63
CA ASN A 24 -9.07 -6.02 0.25
C ASN A 24 -7.88 -7.00 0.26
N GLY A 25 -8.09 -8.26 0.65
CA GLY A 25 -7.03 -9.27 0.72
C GLY A 25 -5.92 -9.00 1.75
N CYS A 26 -6.12 -8.02 2.63
CA CYS A 26 -5.16 -7.69 3.68
C CYS A 26 -5.36 -8.58 4.92
N TYR A 27 -4.31 -8.68 5.73
CA TYR A 27 -4.35 -9.46 6.98
C TYR A 27 -3.55 -8.78 8.08
N ILE A 28 -4.03 -8.86 9.30
CA ILE A 28 -3.31 -8.47 10.53
C ILE A 28 -3.48 -9.57 11.57
N SER A 29 -2.37 -10.00 12.17
CA SER A 29 -2.41 -11.05 13.19
C SER A 29 -3.14 -10.57 14.46
N PRO A 30 -3.83 -11.48 15.17
CA PRO A 30 -4.43 -11.17 16.46
C PRO A 30 -3.41 -10.66 17.50
N LYS A 31 -2.14 -11.08 17.38
CA LYS A 31 -1.05 -10.61 18.22
C LYS A 31 -0.74 -9.14 17.97
N MET A 32 -0.67 -8.72 16.70
CA MET A 32 -0.42 -7.33 16.34
C MET A 32 -1.59 -6.43 16.76
N LEU A 33 -2.85 -6.85 16.55
CA LEU A 33 -4.04 -6.11 17.01
C LEU A 33 -4.07 -5.87 18.52
N LYS A 34 -3.50 -6.78 19.31
CA LYS A 34 -3.38 -6.66 20.78
C LYS A 34 -2.16 -5.86 21.23
N SER A 35 -1.24 -5.52 20.32
CA SER A 35 -0.01 -4.79 20.65
C SER A 35 -0.34 -3.40 21.22
N PRO A 36 0.25 -3.00 22.35
CA PRO A 36 0.07 -1.65 22.89
C PRO A 36 0.49 -0.55 21.92
N LEU A 37 1.57 -0.77 21.15
CA LEU A 37 2.04 0.17 20.15
C LEU A 37 1.01 0.34 19.02
N PHE A 38 0.46 -0.76 18.51
CA PHE A 38 -0.57 -0.72 17.46
C PHE A 38 -1.80 0.04 17.95
N ARG A 39 -2.29 -0.27 19.15
CA ARG A 39 -3.44 0.40 19.76
C ARG A 39 -3.20 1.89 19.97
N PHE A 40 -2.00 2.27 20.40
CA PHE A 40 -1.61 3.67 20.56
C PHE A 40 -1.60 4.42 19.22
N LEU A 41 -1.02 3.82 18.16
CA LEU A 41 -0.99 4.42 16.83
C LEU A 41 -2.41 4.61 16.29
N PHE A 42 -3.28 3.61 16.43
CA PHE A 42 -4.67 3.70 16.03
C PHE A 42 -5.42 4.81 16.76
N TRP A 43 -5.27 4.87 18.08
CA TRP A 43 -5.85 5.95 18.89
C TRP A 43 -5.31 7.33 18.47
N LYS A 44 -4.00 7.47 18.27
CA LYS A 44 -3.35 8.72 17.87
C LYS A 44 -3.88 9.25 16.53
N HIS A 45 -4.15 8.37 15.58
CA HIS A 45 -4.67 8.72 14.25
C HIS A 45 -6.20 8.71 14.18
N GLY A 46 -6.91 8.47 15.29
CA GLY A 46 -8.36 8.40 15.32
C GLY A 46 -8.96 7.26 14.49
N LEU A 47 -8.21 6.17 14.33
CA LEU A 47 -8.60 4.99 13.58
C LEU A 47 -9.33 3.98 14.48
N SER A 48 -10.28 3.22 13.91
CA SER A 48 -11.03 2.18 14.62
C SER A 48 -10.93 0.84 13.90
N VAL A 49 -10.59 -0.20 14.64
CA VAL A 49 -10.58 -1.58 14.12
C VAL A 49 -11.98 -2.12 13.84
N ASP A 50 -13.00 -1.57 14.47
CA ASP A 50 -14.41 -1.97 14.27
C ASP A 50 -14.99 -1.40 12.97
N ARG A 51 -14.33 -0.43 12.37
CA ARG A 51 -14.71 0.18 11.08
C ARG A 51 -13.51 0.18 10.13
N PRO A 52 -13.12 -1.01 9.63
CA PRO A 52 -11.88 -1.16 8.87
C PRO A 52 -11.86 -0.34 7.57
N ARG A 53 -12.98 -0.24 6.85
CA ARG A 53 -13.05 0.55 5.61
C ARG A 53 -12.81 2.04 5.88
N ASP A 54 -13.52 2.60 6.87
CA ASP A 54 -13.33 4.01 7.25
C ASP A 54 -11.89 4.28 7.72
N ALA A 55 -11.30 3.33 8.47
CA ALA A 55 -9.93 3.44 8.95
C ALA A 55 -8.92 3.41 7.79
N ASN A 56 -9.13 2.54 6.80
CA ASN A 56 -8.29 2.41 5.61
C ASN A 56 -8.36 3.68 4.73
N GLU A 57 -9.57 4.19 4.49
CA GLU A 57 -9.80 5.43 3.74
C GLU A 57 -9.15 6.62 4.43
N LYS A 58 -9.38 6.75 5.75
CA LYS A 58 -8.78 7.84 6.54
C LYS A 58 -7.26 7.77 6.53
N TYR A 59 -6.67 6.59 6.66
CA TYR A 59 -5.21 6.43 6.64
C TYR A 59 -4.62 6.88 5.30
N LEU A 60 -5.24 6.50 4.18
CA LEU A 60 -4.82 6.91 2.84
C LEU A 60 -4.96 8.42 2.66
N GLU A 61 -6.07 9.00 3.12
CA GLU A 61 -6.28 10.46 3.05
C GLU A 61 -5.28 11.23 3.90
N ASP A 62 -5.00 10.80 5.13
CA ASP A 62 -3.98 11.41 6.00
C ASP A 62 -2.60 11.40 5.30
N LEU A 63 -2.24 10.30 4.64
CA LEU A 63 -1.01 10.18 3.86
C LEU A 63 -0.98 11.16 2.67
N LEU A 64 -2.08 11.31 1.95
CA LEU A 64 -2.19 12.28 0.86
C LEU A 64 -2.12 13.72 1.35
N VAL A 65 -2.71 14.03 2.50
CA VAL A 65 -2.61 15.35 3.13
C VAL A 65 -1.15 15.70 3.44
N GLU A 66 -0.39 14.77 4.02
CA GLU A 66 1.03 14.96 4.30
C GLU A 66 1.85 15.14 3.01
N LEU A 67 1.58 14.33 1.97
CA LEU A 67 2.23 14.45 0.69
C LEU A 67 1.98 15.82 0.04
N ARG A 68 0.72 16.27 0.03
CA ARG A 68 0.29 17.57 -0.52
C ARG A 68 0.85 18.76 0.26
N ALA A 69 1.09 18.59 1.56
CA ALA A 69 1.72 19.60 2.40
C ALA A 69 3.23 19.75 2.14
N SER A 70 3.85 18.76 1.48
CA SER A 70 5.27 18.81 1.15
C SER A 70 5.56 19.87 0.08
N LYS A 71 6.62 20.67 0.30
CA LYS A 71 7.08 21.67 -0.66
C LYS A 71 7.92 21.08 -1.82
N HIS A 72 8.42 19.88 -1.65
CA HIS A 72 9.41 19.30 -2.54
C HIS A 72 9.04 17.94 -3.10
N VAL A 73 8.36 17.11 -2.31
CA VAL A 73 7.90 15.78 -2.71
C VAL A 73 6.51 15.91 -3.32
N GLN A 74 6.32 15.40 -4.52
CA GLN A 74 5.06 15.51 -5.26
C GLN A 74 4.41 14.15 -5.51
N LYS A 75 5.20 13.08 -5.41
CA LYS A 75 4.70 11.72 -5.55
C LYS A 75 5.29 10.81 -4.47
N GLY A 76 4.50 9.80 -4.08
CA GLY A 76 4.94 8.74 -3.19
C GLY A 76 4.80 7.37 -3.84
N VAL A 77 5.80 6.50 -3.66
CA VAL A 77 5.70 5.08 -4.01
C VAL A 77 5.12 4.36 -2.81
N LEU A 78 3.87 3.91 -2.94
CA LEU A 78 3.21 3.11 -1.91
C LEU A 78 3.81 1.71 -1.87
N LEU A 79 4.33 1.34 -0.71
CA LEU A 79 4.84 0.00 -0.46
C LEU A 79 3.84 -0.78 0.40
N GLY A 80 3.34 -1.88 -0.13
CA GLY A 80 2.61 -2.88 0.64
C GLY A 80 3.55 -3.69 1.53
N MET A 81 3.03 -4.78 2.09
CA MET A 81 3.81 -5.72 2.88
C MET A 81 3.36 -7.14 2.55
N ASP A 82 4.25 -7.93 2.00
CA ASP A 82 3.97 -9.35 1.72
C ASP A 82 4.12 -10.20 2.98
N GLY A 83 3.49 -11.36 2.98
CA GLY A 83 3.47 -12.26 4.11
C GLY A 83 4.70 -13.17 4.20
N HIS A 84 4.69 -14.02 5.21
CA HIS A 84 5.65 -15.10 5.37
C HIS A 84 5.19 -16.36 4.61
N TYR A 85 6.12 -17.03 3.92
CA TYR A 85 5.83 -18.24 3.14
C TYR A 85 6.62 -19.43 3.73
N ASP A 86 5.99 -20.59 3.72
CA ASP A 86 6.64 -21.83 4.16
C ASP A 86 7.62 -22.37 3.09
N SER A 87 8.27 -23.50 3.38
CA SER A 87 9.22 -24.16 2.47
C SER A 87 8.61 -24.65 1.15
N ASN A 88 7.27 -24.71 1.05
CA ASN A 88 6.54 -25.07 -0.16
C ASN A 88 6.04 -23.83 -0.92
N GLY A 89 6.39 -22.64 -0.44
CA GLY A 89 5.95 -21.36 -1.02
C GLY A 89 4.48 -21.03 -0.77
N ILE A 90 3.90 -21.55 0.31
CA ILE A 90 2.52 -21.31 0.71
C ILE A 90 2.49 -20.27 1.83
N LEU A 91 1.61 -19.27 1.72
CA LEU A 91 1.43 -18.22 2.72
C LEU A 91 1.08 -18.83 4.09
N SER A 92 1.90 -18.51 5.10
CA SER A 92 1.68 -18.89 6.49
C SER A 92 1.13 -17.72 7.30
N LEU A 93 -0.18 -17.69 7.53
CA LEU A 93 -0.80 -16.66 8.36
C LEU A 93 -0.38 -16.75 9.83
N GLU A 94 0.05 -17.92 10.29
CA GLU A 94 0.59 -18.11 11.66
C GLU A 94 1.88 -17.29 11.87
N HIS A 95 2.70 -17.15 10.83
CA HIS A 95 3.98 -16.43 10.89
C HIS A 95 3.92 -15.04 10.24
N THR A 96 2.75 -14.63 9.75
CA THR A 96 2.53 -13.31 9.16
C THR A 96 1.88 -12.39 10.18
N ASP A 97 2.54 -11.30 10.55
CA ASP A 97 1.95 -10.31 11.44
C ASP A 97 1.11 -9.28 10.69
N LEU A 98 1.55 -8.86 9.51
CA LEU A 98 0.85 -7.89 8.64
C LEU A 98 1.04 -8.30 7.19
N LEU A 99 -0.05 -8.29 6.44
CA LEU A 99 -0.07 -8.42 4.99
C LEU A 99 -0.91 -7.27 4.40
N VAL A 100 -0.35 -6.52 3.49
CA VAL A 100 -1.07 -5.56 2.66
C VAL A 100 -1.00 -6.07 1.23
N SER A 101 -2.15 -6.48 0.69
CA SER A 101 -2.21 -7.14 -0.60
C SER A 101 -1.74 -6.24 -1.75
N ASN A 102 -1.15 -6.83 -2.79
CA ASN A 102 -0.76 -6.10 -3.98
C ASN A 102 -1.96 -5.44 -4.67
N ASP A 103 -3.13 -6.09 -4.66
CA ASP A 103 -4.36 -5.53 -5.22
C ASP A 103 -4.81 -4.27 -4.49
N TYR A 104 -4.65 -4.23 -3.16
CA TYR A 104 -4.97 -3.04 -2.39
C TYR A 104 -3.99 -1.89 -2.70
N VAL A 105 -2.69 -2.17 -2.84
CA VAL A 105 -1.68 -1.18 -3.24
C VAL A 105 -1.97 -0.62 -4.63
N LEU A 106 -2.21 -1.49 -5.60
CA LEU A 106 -2.56 -1.11 -6.98
C LEU A 106 -3.83 -0.25 -7.00
N LYS A 107 -4.89 -0.67 -6.29
CA LYS A 107 -6.14 0.09 -6.18
C LYS A 107 -5.93 1.47 -5.55
N ALA A 108 -5.13 1.58 -4.48
CA ALA A 108 -4.83 2.85 -3.82
C ALA A 108 -4.05 3.80 -4.74
N ALA A 109 -3.01 3.31 -5.43
CA ALA A 109 -2.27 4.10 -6.40
C ALA A 109 -3.16 4.55 -7.57
N LYS A 110 -4.01 3.66 -8.07
CA LYS A 110 -4.99 3.93 -9.12
C LYS A 110 -5.96 5.05 -8.78
N SER A 111 -6.43 5.13 -7.56
CA SER A 111 -7.35 6.19 -7.15
C SER A 111 -6.70 7.57 -7.11
N HIS A 112 -5.34 7.66 -7.12
CA HIS A 112 -4.58 8.91 -7.05
C HIS A 112 -3.37 8.92 -8.00
N PRO A 113 -3.54 8.75 -9.32
CA PRO A 113 -2.44 8.45 -10.27
C PRO A 113 -1.45 9.62 -10.43
N ASN A 114 -1.86 10.84 -10.11
CA ASN A 114 -0.99 12.01 -10.16
C ASN A 114 -0.05 12.12 -8.96
N GLU A 115 -0.36 11.44 -7.86
CA GLU A 115 0.33 11.58 -6.57
C GLU A 115 0.96 10.28 -6.09
N LEU A 116 0.39 9.12 -6.45
CA LEU A 116 0.80 7.82 -5.95
C LEU A 116 1.28 6.90 -7.08
N LEU A 117 2.30 6.12 -6.77
CA LEU A 117 2.83 5.04 -7.60
C LEU A 117 2.74 3.74 -6.80
N ALA A 118 2.42 2.64 -7.45
CA ALA A 118 2.38 1.33 -6.80
C ALA A 118 3.79 0.71 -6.69
N GLY A 119 4.19 0.33 -5.49
CA GLY A 119 5.36 -0.48 -5.22
C GLY A 119 4.91 -1.81 -4.60
N VAL A 120 4.70 -2.82 -5.43
CA VAL A 120 4.18 -4.12 -4.98
C VAL A 120 5.29 -5.00 -4.44
N PRO A 121 5.26 -5.36 -3.15
CA PRO A 121 6.21 -6.31 -2.59
C PRO A 121 5.86 -7.73 -3.05
N ILE A 122 6.86 -8.47 -3.47
CA ILE A 122 6.69 -9.88 -3.85
C ILE A 122 7.79 -10.68 -3.18
N ASN A 123 7.41 -11.49 -2.20
CA ASN A 123 8.34 -12.37 -1.51
C ASN A 123 8.84 -13.46 -2.49
N PRO A 124 10.16 -13.60 -2.70
CA PRO A 124 10.70 -14.59 -3.62
C PRO A 124 10.47 -16.05 -3.18
N GLN A 125 10.05 -16.27 -1.93
CA GLN A 125 9.68 -17.59 -1.43
C GLN A 125 8.27 -18.04 -1.86
N ARG A 126 7.46 -17.12 -2.42
CA ARG A 126 6.17 -17.52 -3.00
C ARG A 126 6.38 -18.49 -4.14
N ARG A 127 5.60 -19.56 -4.21
CA ARG A 127 5.66 -20.51 -5.34
C ARG A 127 5.22 -19.89 -6.67
N ASP A 128 4.42 -18.81 -6.60
CA ASP A 128 3.87 -18.04 -7.74
C ASP A 128 4.51 -16.65 -7.88
N ALA A 129 5.75 -16.47 -7.38
CA ALA A 129 6.41 -15.16 -7.33
C ALA A 129 6.51 -14.51 -8.73
N VAL A 130 6.89 -15.28 -9.74
CA VAL A 130 7.06 -14.78 -11.12
C VAL A 130 5.72 -14.44 -11.75
N GLU A 131 4.73 -15.29 -11.58
CA GLU A 131 3.37 -15.08 -12.06
C GLU A 131 2.76 -13.83 -11.41
N GLU A 132 3.01 -13.61 -10.12
CA GLU A 132 2.53 -12.43 -9.40
C GLU A 132 3.20 -11.14 -9.91
N VAL A 133 4.51 -11.16 -10.24
CA VAL A 133 5.18 -10.02 -10.89
C VAL A 133 4.47 -9.65 -12.19
N HIS A 134 4.25 -10.64 -13.06
CA HIS A 134 3.57 -10.41 -14.34
C HIS A 134 2.13 -9.91 -14.14
N ARG A 135 1.39 -10.52 -13.23
CA ARG A 135 0.02 -10.11 -12.91
C ARG A 135 -0.07 -8.64 -12.49
N CYS A 136 0.83 -8.21 -11.59
CA CYS A 136 0.87 -6.83 -11.11
C CYS A 136 1.29 -5.86 -12.21
N ALA A 137 2.29 -6.21 -13.02
CA ALA A 137 2.73 -5.39 -14.15
C ALA A 137 1.62 -5.22 -15.18
N ASP A 138 0.91 -6.30 -15.57
CA ASP A 138 -0.20 -6.25 -16.50
C ASP A 138 -1.39 -5.41 -15.97
N ALA A 139 -1.61 -5.40 -14.66
CA ALA A 139 -2.66 -4.59 -14.04
C ALA A 139 -2.33 -3.10 -14.12
N ASP A 140 -1.06 -2.73 -13.92
CA ASP A 140 -0.57 -1.36 -14.01
C ASP A 140 -0.58 -0.85 -15.46
N GLU A 141 -0.11 -1.66 -16.43
CA GLU A 141 -0.08 -1.29 -17.85
C GLU A 141 -1.47 -1.11 -18.50
N ARG A 142 -2.44 -1.95 -18.15
CA ARG A 142 -3.81 -1.83 -18.66
C ARG A 142 -4.42 -0.50 -18.28
N GLU A 143 -4.11 -0.04 -17.10
CA GLU A 143 -4.60 1.21 -16.58
C GLU A 143 -4.00 2.44 -17.27
N HIS A 144 -2.69 2.44 -17.47
CA HIS A 144 -2.04 3.54 -18.21
C HIS A 144 -2.59 3.69 -19.63
N ARG A 145 -3.04 2.61 -20.26
CA ARG A 145 -3.69 2.66 -21.58
C ARG A 145 -5.11 3.23 -21.53
N GLU A 146 -5.89 2.91 -20.50
CA GLU A 146 -7.25 3.44 -20.32
C GLU A 146 -7.23 4.96 -20.06
N LEU A 147 -6.31 5.42 -19.21
CA LEU A 147 -6.15 6.85 -18.90
C LEU A 147 -5.62 7.68 -20.09
N SER A 148 -4.89 7.07 -21.02
CA SER A 148 -4.38 7.76 -22.21
C SER A 148 -5.40 7.83 -23.37
N GLN A 149 -6.57 7.19 -23.24
CA GLN A 149 -7.65 7.17 -24.24
C GLN A 149 -8.88 7.99 -23.79
N ALA A 150 -8.89 8.54 -22.59
CA ALA A 150 -9.95 9.35 -22.01
C ALA A 150 -9.61 10.86 -22.05
#